data_532f33bd0027f5088d3e3f79f20b000b
#
_entry.id   532f33bd0027f5088d3e3f79f20b000b
#
_cell.length_a   1.000
_cell.length_b   1.000
_cell.length_c   1.000
_cell.angle_alpha   90.00
_cell.angle_beta   90.00
_cell.angle_gamma   90.00
#
_symmetry.space_group_name_H-M   'P 1'
#
loop_
_entity.id
_entity.type
_entity.pdbx_description
1 polymer ?
#
loop_
_entity_poly.entity_id
_entity_poly.type
_entity_poly.pdbx_seq_one_letter_code
_entity_poly.pdbx_strand_id
1 'polypeptide(L)'
;MKLKNLISDGEKVQVFECEGKCVKVFKDPKEPKSVVLYEAITHTRVEETGYGKIPEFEEIVKIDGKYAIIYQYAEGKTLAALMREDPAKRDEYLQQMVDLQLEINSLSSAKVSRLKDYLNRSIDGLDMIDDVKKYELLTHLNKMPTHSKLCHGDLAPDNIIVGSGGVFVVDWLKAKQGNASADVAKTYLNLCLDHRTESAEKYLKLYCERSNTDAGYIREWLPIVAAAQLKFKKPDQRELLLAFIDMTDIRN
;
A
#
# COMPACT_ATOMS: atom_id res chain seq x y z
N MET A 1 4.15 -28.83 7.36
CA MET A 1 2.79 -28.33 7.00
C MET A 1 2.49 -28.68 5.55
N LYS A 2 1.33 -29.20 5.23
CA LYS A 2 0.90 -29.48 3.85
C LYS A 2 0.06 -28.30 3.37
N LEU A 3 0.51 -27.62 2.30
CA LEU A 3 -0.25 -26.50 1.72
C LEU A 3 -1.62 -27.01 1.20
N LYS A 4 -2.68 -26.30 1.54
CA LYS A 4 -4.07 -26.56 1.14
C LYS A 4 -4.64 -25.30 0.50
N ASN A 5 -5.84 -25.13 0.31
CA ASN A 5 -6.65 -23.97 -0.11
C ASN A 5 -5.85 -22.74 -0.59
N LEU A 6 -5.47 -22.71 -1.87
CA LEU A 6 -4.83 -21.55 -2.50
C LEU A 6 -5.82 -20.37 -2.51
N ILE A 7 -5.45 -19.27 -1.84
CA ILE A 7 -6.25 -18.03 -1.77
C ILE A 7 -5.85 -17.07 -2.88
N SER A 8 -4.52 -16.92 -3.10
CA SER A 8 -3.99 -15.97 -4.06
C SER A 8 -2.71 -16.50 -4.71
N ASP A 9 -2.58 -16.26 -6.01
CA ASP A 9 -1.41 -16.61 -6.81
C ASP A 9 -0.83 -15.36 -7.49
N GLY A 10 -0.04 -14.61 -6.73
CA GLY A 10 0.65 -13.41 -7.21
C GLY A 10 1.93 -13.75 -7.98
N GLU A 11 2.58 -12.73 -8.53
CA GLU A 11 3.82 -12.90 -9.32
C GLU A 11 4.95 -13.54 -8.50
N LYS A 12 5.19 -13.04 -7.28
CA LYS A 12 6.31 -13.46 -6.41
C LYS A 12 5.91 -14.38 -5.28
N VAL A 13 4.66 -14.36 -4.87
CA VAL A 13 4.17 -15.09 -3.70
C VAL A 13 2.87 -15.81 -3.99
N GLN A 14 2.67 -16.92 -3.29
CA GLN A 14 1.38 -17.62 -3.19
C GLN A 14 0.88 -17.54 -1.76
N VAL A 15 -0.42 -17.36 -1.58
CA VAL A 15 -1.05 -17.32 -0.26
C VAL A 15 -2.02 -18.48 -0.14
N PHE A 16 -1.89 -19.22 0.94
CA PHE A 16 -2.73 -20.39 1.24
C PHE A 16 -3.43 -20.22 2.59
N GLU A 17 -4.62 -20.77 2.70
CA GLU A 17 -5.22 -21.09 4.00
C GLU A 17 -4.83 -22.51 4.38
N CYS A 18 -4.29 -22.70 5.57
CA CYS A 18 -3.87 -24.00 6.08
C CYS A 18 -4.20 -24.09 7.58
N GLU A 19 -5.20 -24.86 7.95
CA GLU A 19 -5.52 -25.17 9.36
C GLU A 19 -5.79 -23.92 10.22
N GLY A 20 -6.50 -22.93 9.62
CA GLY A 20 -6.85 -21.67 10.28
C GLY A 20 -5.69 -20.65 10.27
N LYS A 21 -4.65 -20.87 9.48
CA LYS A 21 -3.51 -19.96 9.30
C LYS A 21 -3.41 -19.47 7.87
N CYS A 22 -2.91 -18.25 7.70
CA CYS A 22 -2.53 -17.68 6.41
C CYS A 22 -1.04 -17.94 6.16
N VAL A 23 -0.72 -18.68 5.11
CA VAL A 23 0.65 -19.07 4.74
C VAL A 23 1.06 -18.39 3.45
N LYS A 24 1.91 -17.35 3.54
CA LYS A 24 2.45 -16.59 2.41
C LYS A 24 3.78 -17.21 1.99
N VAL A 25 3.80 -17.92 0.86
CA VAL A 25 4.97 -18.65 0.33
C VAL A 25 5.64 -17.85 -0.76
N PHE A 26 6.95 -17.62 -0.66
CA PHE A 26 7.75 -16.99 -1.70
C PHE A 26 8.04 -18.03 -2.80
N LYS A 27 7.71 -17.70 -4.06
CA LYS A 27 7.82 -18.68 -5.18
C LYS A 27 9.25 -19.02 -5.53
N ASP A 28 10.17 -18.04 -5.44
CA ASP A 28 11.58 -18.25 -5.72
C ASP A 28 12.28 -18.94 -4.52
N PRO A 29 12.82 -20.15 -4.69
CA PRO A 29 13.57 -20.83 -3.62
C PRO A 29 14.89 -20.10 -3.27
N LYS A 30 15.35 -19.17 -4.12
CA LYS A 30 16.53 -18.32 -3.91
C LYS A 30 16.17 -16.94 -3.36
N GLU A 31 14.90 -16.69 -2.99
CA GLU A 31 14.51 -15.41 -2.41
C GLU A 31 15.45 -15.06 -1.25
N PRO A 32 16.05 -13.87 -1.24
CA PRO A 32 16.95 -13.48 -0.15
C PRO A 32 16.23 -13.49 1.20
N LYS A 33 16.84 -14.17 2.19
CA LYS A 33 16.29 -14.21 3.57
C LYS A 33 16.00 -12.80 4.12
N SER A 34 16.81 -11.81 3.75
CA SER A 34 16.63 -10.42 4.18
C SER A 34 15.31 -9.81 3.69
N VAL A 35 14.81 -10.20 2.51
CA VAL A 35 13.50 -9.75 1.98
C VAL A 35 12.37 -10.29 2.85
N VAL A 36 12.42 -11.58 3.16
CA VAL A 36 11.42 -12.25 4.02
C VAL A 36 11.42 -11.66 5.43
N LEU A 37 12.61 -11.49 6.01
CA LEU A 37 12.77 -10.86 7.33
C LEU A 37 12.29 -9.40 7.34
N TYR A 38 12.55 -8.65 6.26
CA TYR A 38 12.11 -7.26 6.16
C TYR A 38 10.58 -7.15 6.17
N GLU A 39 9.89 -8.05 5.46
CA GLU A 39 8.42 -8.10 5.48
C GLU A 39 7.89 -8.41 6.89
N ALA A 40 8.39 -9.47 7.52
CA ALA A 40 7.97 -9.87 8.86
C ALA A 40 8.25 -8.76 9.90
N ILE A 41 9.45 -8.17 9.89
CA ILE A 41 9.81 -7.07 10.80
C ILE A 41 8.94 -5.83 10.56
N THR A 42 8.62 -5.51 9.31
CA THR A 42 7.74 -4.36 9.01
C THR A 42 6.34 -4.61 9.55
N HIS A 43 5.81 -5.81 9.36
CA HIS A 43 4.51 -6.22 9.86
C HIS A 43 4.45 -6.15 11.40
N THR A 44 5.39 -6.77 12.11
CA THR A 44 5.43 -6.75 13.59
C THR A 44 5.59 -5.34 14.15
N ARG A 45 6.31 -4.44 13.47
CA ARG A 45 6.41 -3.03 13.87
C ARG A 45 5.09 -2.28 13.73
N VAL A 46 4.22 -2.70 12.82
CA VAL A 46 2.85 -2.17 12.73
C VAL A 46 1.99 -2.76 13.84
N GLU A 47 2.06 -4.06 14.13
CA GLU A 47 1.37 -4.68 15.29
C GLU A 47 1.70 -3.95 16.59
N GLU A 48 2.96 -3.60 16.82
CA GLU A 48 3.44 -2.88 18.01
C GLU A 48 2.86 -1.45 18.14
N THR A 49 2.18 -0.92 17.12
CA THR A 49 1.41 0.34 17.23
C THR A 49 0.09 0.19 17.97
N GLY A 50 -0.35 -1.06 18.21
CA GLY A 50 -1.66 -1.37 18.77
C GLY A 50 -2.81 -1.31 17.75
N TYR A 51 -2.51 -1.31 16.45
CA TYR A 51 -3.54 -1.38 15.41
C TYR A 51 -4.21 -2.75 15.40
N GLY A 52 -5.43 -2.81 15.96
CA GLY A 52 -6.14 -4.06 16.19
C GLY A 52 -6.75 -4.74 14.94
N LYS A 53 -6.58 -4.15 13.75
CA LYS A 53 -7.12 -4.71 12.49
C LYS A 53 -6.01 -5.27 11.58
N ILE A 54 -4.95 -5.81 12.17
CA ILE A 54 -3.85 -6.48 11.47
C ILE A 54 -3.81 -7.94 11.90
N PRO A 55 -3.69 -8.93 10.98
CA PRO A 55 -3.50 -10.33 11.37
C PRO A 55 -2.17 -10.50 12.13
N GLU A 56 -2.19 -11.27 13.21
CA GLU A 56 -0.99 -11.52 14.02
C GLU A 56 0.08 -12.26 13.21
N PHE A 57 1.34 -11.82 13.31
CA PHE A 57 2.49 -12.55 12.80
C PHE A 57 2.80 -13.72 13.73
N GLU A 58 3.00 -14.93 13.17
CA GLU A 58 3.33 -16.10 13.95
C GLU A 58 4.80 -16.51 13.80
N GLU A 59 5.21 -16.86 12.59
CA GLU A 59 6.56 -17.38 12.35
C GLU A 59 7.01 -17.30 10.88
N ILE A 60 8.31 -17.51 10.66
CA ILE A 60 8.91 -17.74 9.34
C ILE A 60 9.39 -19.17 9.29
N VAL A 61 8.99 -19.90 8.24
CA VAL A 61 9.37 -21.29 8.02
C VAL A 61 9.95 -21.52 6.62
N LYS A 62 10.43 -22.75 6.37
CA LYS A 62 10.70 -23.24 5.01
C LYS A 62 9.76 -24.40 4.69
N ILE A 63 9.09 -24.30 3.54
CA ILE A 63 8.22 -25.35 2.98
C ILE A 63 8.78 -25.70 1.59
N ASP A 64 9.16 -26.96 1.39
CA ASP A 64 9.75 -27.46 0.14
C ASP A 64 10.92 -26.59 -0.37
N GLY A 65 11.79 -26.14 0.56
CA GLY A 65 12.97 -25.32 0.28
C GLY A 65 12.69 -23.82 0.08
N LYS A 66 11.43 -23.39 0.03
CA LYS A 66 10.99 -22.00 -0.12
C LYS A 66 10.70 -21.38 1.23
N TYR A 67 10.98 -20.09 1.40
CA TYR A 67 10.55 -19.34 2.57
C TYR A 67 9.04 -19.13 2.55
N ALA A 68 8.44 -19.17 3.74
CA ALA A 68 7.05 -18.82 3.97
C ALA A 68 6.93 -18.02 5.28
N ILE A 69 6.00 -17.08 5.29
CA ILE A 69 5.59 -16.35 6.50
C ILE A 69 4.19 -16.84 6.87
N ILE A 70 4.01 -17.11 8.15
CA ILE A 70 2.74 -17.55 8.72
C ILE A 70 2.13 -16.42 9.52
N TYR A 71 0.87 -16.14 9.25
CA TYR A 71 0.03 -15.15 9.94
C TYR A 71 -1.26 -15.80 10.43
N GLN A 72 -1.92 -15.16 11.38
CA GLN A 72 -3.32 -15.44 11.70
C GLN A 72 -4.15 -15.36 10.41
N TYR A 73 -5.08 -16.30 10.25
CA TYR A 73 -5.99 -16.25 9.11
C TYR A 73 -7.11 -15.22 9.34
N ALA A 74 -7.18 -14.24 8.48
CA ALA A 74 -8.30 -13.30 8.41
C ALA A 74 -9.40 -13.92 7.54
N GLU A 75 -10.40 -14.50 8.18
CA GLU A 75 -11.56 -15.10 7.49
C GLU A 75 -12.44 -14.01 6.88
N GLY A 76 -12.80 -14.14 5.60
CA GLY A 76 -13.69 -13.20 4.92
C GLY A 76 -13.41 -13.06 3.43
N LYS A 77 -14.01 -12.02 2.84
CA LYS A 77 -13.79 -11.62 1.44
C LYS A 77 -13.03 -10.31 1.38
N THR A 78 -12.21 -10.14 0.34
CA THR A 78 -11.60 -8.83 0.10
C THR A 78 -12.69 -7.80 -0.23
N LEU A 79 -12.44 -6.55 0.16
CA LEU A 79 -13.34 -5.43 -0.17
C LEU A 79 -13.53 -5.32 -1.69
N ALA A 80 -12.49 -5.62 -2.47
CA ALA A 80 -12.56 -5.68 -3.92
C ALA A 80 -13.52 -6.77 -4.42
N ALA A 81 -13.56 -7.93 -3.77
CA ALA A 81 -14.52 -8.99 -4.11
C ALA A 81 -15.95 -8.53 -3.79
N LEU A 82 -16.17 -7.93 -2.63
CA LEU A 82 -17.48 -7.39 -2.21
C LEU A 82 -17.97 -6.28 -3.16
N MET A 83 -17.08 -5.38 -3.59
CA MET A 83 -17.41 -4.34 -4.59
C MET A 83 -17.81 -4.92 -5.95
N ARG A 84 -17.30 -6.09 -6.32
CA ARG A 84 -17.69 -6.79 -7.56
C ARG A 84 -19.01 -7.53 -7.40
N GLU A 85 -19.25 -8.15 -6.25
CA GLU A 85 -20.47 -8.89 -5.95
C GLU A 85 -21.70 -7.97 -5.79
N ASP A 86 -21.50 -6.82 -5.15
CA ASP A 86 -22.56 -5.84 -4.92
C ASP A 86 -22.09 -4.41 -5.32
N PRO A 87 -22.12 -4.08 -6.62
CA PRO A 87 -21.74 -2.75 -7.10
C PRO A 87 -22.60 -1.62 -6.54
N ALA A 88 -23.82 -1.88 -6.08
CA ALA A 88 -24.70 -0.87 -5.49
C ALA A 88 -24.15 -0.33 -4.17
N LYS A 89 -23.40 -1.16 -3.42
CA LYS A 89 -22.74 -0.78 -2.16
C LYS A 89 -21.33 -0.22 -2.33
N ARG A 90 -20.88 0.04 -3.55
CA ARG A 90 -19.52 0.56 -3.79
C ARG A 90 -19.20 1.78 -2.94
N ASP A 91 -20.16 2.66 -2.75
CA ASP A 91 -19.99 3.88 -1.98
C ASP A 91 -19.77 3.61 -0.48
N GLU A 92 -20.51 2.65 0.07
CA GLU A 92 -20.33 2.21 1.46
C GLU A 92 -18.93 1.61 1.66
N TYR A 93 -18.48 0.80 0.70
CA TYR A 93 -17.14 0.20 0.74
C TYR A 93 -16.02 1.24 0.60
N LEU A 94 -16.22 2.30 -0.22
CA LEU A 94 -15.26 3.41 -0.27
C LEU A 94 -15.23 4.20 1.04
N GLN A 95 -16.37 4.40 1.69
CA GLN A 95 -16.42 5.02 3.01
C GLN A 95 -15.65 4.19 4.04
N GLN A 96 -15.87 2.88 4.06
CA GLN A 96 -15.13 1.96 4.94
C GLN A 96 -13.61 2.03 4.70
N MET A 97 -13.19 2.09 3.44
CA MET A 97 -11.79 2.23 3.08
C MET A 97 -11.20 3.56 3.58
N VAL A 98 -11.95 4.65 3.49
CA VAL A 98 -11.54 5.96 4.03
C VAL A 98 -11.43 5.92 5.54
N ASP A 99 -12.37 5.29 6.25
CA ASP A 99 -12.34 5.15 7.70
C ASP A 99 -11.09 4.39 8.16
N LEU A 100 -10.75 3.29 7.49
CA LEU A 100 -9.52 2.53 7.74
C LEU A 100 -8.27 3.37 7.47
N GLN A 101 -8.25 4.14 6.39
CA GLN A 101 -7.13 5.03 6.08
C GLN A 101 -6.93 6.08 7.19
N LEU A 102 -8.01 6.68 7.68
CA LEU A 102 -7.98 7.66 8.77
C LEU A 102 -7.49 7.03 10.08
N GLU A 103 -7.98 5.83 10.42
CA GLU A 103 -7.50 5.08 11.59
C GLU A 103 -5.99 4.83 11.50
N ILE A 104 -5.50 4.29 10.39
CA ILE A 104 -4.07 4.02 10.16
C ILE A 104 -3.28 5.32 10.29
N ASN A 105 -3.70 6.38 9.62
CA ASN A 105 -3.01 7.67 9.65
C ASN A 105 -3.15 8.43 10.99
N SER A 106 -4.02 7.99 11.90
CA SER A 106 -4.06 8.51 13.28
C SER A 106 -2.89 8.01 14.12
N LEU A 107 -2.35 6.85 13.79
CA LEU A 107 -1.24 6.21 14.49
C LEU A 107 0.11 6.81 14.09
N SER A 108 1.11 6.54 14.91
CA SER A 108 2.51 6.92 14.65
C SER A 108 3.42 5.71 14.97
N SER A 109 4.41 5.48 14.12
CA SER A 109 5.41 4.44 14.37
C SER A 109 6.80 4.91 13.99
N ALA A 110 7.62 5.20 15.01
CA ALA A 110 9.03 5.53 14.79
C ALA A 110 9.88 4.32 14.39
N LYS A 111 9.32 3.10 14.47
CA LYS A 111 10.04 1.86 14.20
C LYS A 111 10.03 1.46 12.72
N VAL A 112 9.05 1.92 11.94
CA VAL A 112 9.04 1.70 10.49
C VAL A 112 9.90 2.73 9.76
N SER A 113 10.39 2.38 8.57
CA SER A 113 11.27 3.27 7.79
C SER A 113 10.54 4.55 7.34
N ARG A 114 11.30 5.63 7.15
CA ARG A 114 10.74 6.93 6.76
C ARG A 114 10.30 6.93 5.30
N LEU A 115 9.09 7.44 5.06
CA LEU A 115 8.52 7.54 3.72
C LEU A 115 9.34 8.49 2.83
N LYS A 116 9.78 9.63 3.37
CA LYS A 116 10.54 10.63 2.62
C LYS A 116 11.89 10.09 2.13
N ASP A 117 12.58 9.30 2.97
CA ASP A 117 13.85 8.64 2.59
C ASP A 117 13.64 7.57 1.52
N TYR A 118 12.51 6.84 1.59
CA TYR A 118 12.13 5.88 0.56
C TYR A 118 11.84 6.57 -0.78
N LEU A 119 11.03 7.65 -0.77
CA LEU A 119 10.68 8.42 -1.97
C LEU A 119 11.93 9.03 -2.61
N ASN A 120 12.80 9.64 -1.81
CA ASN A 120 14.06 10.22 -2.28
C ASN A 120 14.91 9.17 -3.03
N ARG A 121 15.19 8.02 -2.40
CA ARG A 121 15.98 6.95 -3.05
C ARG A 121 15.30 6.38 -4.29
N SER A 122 13.96 6.31 -4.30
CA SER A 122 13.21 5.78 -5.43
C SER A 122 13.30 6.71 -6.64
N ILE A 123 13.21 8.03 -6.44
CA ILE A 123 13.31 9.04 -7.49
C ILE A 123 14.74 9.14 -8.00
N ASP A 124 15.73 9.22 -7.09
CA ASP A 124 17.15 9.32 -7.44
C ASP A 124 17.61 8.13 -8.31
N GLY A 125 17.13 6.93 -8.01
CA GLY A 125 17.45 5.70 -8.74
C GLY A 125 16.63 5.47 -10.03
N LEU A 126 15.91 6.45 -10.58
CA LEU A 126 15.18 6.33 -11.84
C LEU A 126 16.07 6.62 -13.05
N ASP A 127 16.03 5.71 -14.03
CA ASP A 127 16.72 5.89 -15.33
C ASP A 127 15.73 6.27 -16.45
N MET A 128 14.42 6.34 -16.13
CA MET A 128 13.34 6.54 -17.11
C MET A 128 12.90 8.01 -17.26
N ILE A 129 13.44 8.91 -16.47
CA ILE A 129 13.23 10.35 -16.54
C ILE A 129 14.61 11.06 -16.54
N ASP A 130 14.68 12.24 -17.15
CA ASP A 130 15.93 13.02 -17.21
C ASP A 130 16.31 13.62 -15.84
N ASP A 131 17.53 14.09 -15.76
CA ASP A 131 18.09 14.62 -14.52
C ASP A 131 17.44 15.94 -14.07
N VAL A 132 16.91 16.73 -15.02
CA VAL A 132 16.18 17.98 -14.71
C VAL A 132 14.89 17.62 -14.00
N LYS A 133 14.12 16.69 -14.54
CA LYS A 133 12.86 16.22 -13.92
C LYS A 133 13.11 15.56 -12.56
N LYS A 134 14.18 14.76 -12.40
CA LYS A 134 14.59 14.23 -11.09
C LYS A 134 14.84 15.35 -10.08
N TYR A 135 15.63 16.36 -10.49
CA TYR A 135 15.95 17.49 -9.63
C TYR A 135 14.69 18.26 -9.19
N GLU A 136 13.75 18.50 -10.09
CA GLU A 136 12.46 19.13 -9.80
C GLU A 136 11.66 18.34 -8.77
N LEU A 137 11.51 17.02 -8.99
CA LEU A 137 10.78 16.12 -8.08
C LEU A 137 11.43 16.04 -6.69
N LEU A 138 12.76 15.94 -6.62
CA LEU A 138 13.51 15.93 -5.36
C LEU A 138 13.41 17.28 -4.64
N THR A 139 13.45 18.38 -5.37
CA THR A 139 13.25 19.73 -4.83
C THR A 139 11.83 19.89 -4.27
N HIS A 140 10.82 19.39 -5.00
CA HIS A 140 9.44 19.38 -4.55
C HIS A 140 9.30 18.51 -3.29
N LEU A 141 9.81 17.27 -3.31
CA LEU A 141 9.80 16.37 -2.14
C LEU A 141 10.44 17.04 -0.91
N ASN A 142 11.55 17.76 -1.08
CA ASN A 142 12.22 18.44 0.03
C ASN A 142 11.38 19.54 0.67
N LYS A 143 10.56 20.25 -0.12
CA LYS A 143 9.63 21.28 0.38
C LYS A 143 8.43 20.69 1.13
N MET A 144 8.07 19.42 0.85
CA MET A 144 6.91 18.80 1.48
C MET A 144 7.14 18.57 2.97
N PRO A 145 6.14 18.84 3.84
CA PRO A 145 6.28 18.65 5.29
C PRO A 145 6.58 17.19 5.68
N THR A 146 7.46 17.03 6.67
CA THR A 146 7.77 15.72 7.25
C THR A 146 6.86 15.46 8.44
N HIS A 147 6.09 14.38 8.39
CA HIS A 147 5.25 13.89 9.48
C HIS A 147 5.71 12.49 9.91
N SER A 148 5.18 12.02 11.04
CA SER A 148 5.49 10.69 11.60
C SER A 148 4.26 9.77 11.68
N LYS A 149 3.28 10.00 10.80
CA LYS A 149 2.08 9.17 10.76
C LYS A 149 2.40 7.79 10.19
N LEU A 150 1.68 6.77 10.67
CA LEU A 150 1.71 5.46 10.03
C LEU A 150 1.03 5.57 8.67
N CYS A 151 1.73 5.12 7.64
CA CYS A 151 1.28 5.04 6.26
C CYS A 151 1.30 3.57 5.85
N HIS A 152 0.24 3.06 5.25
CA HIS A 152 0.18 1.68 4.75
C HIS A 152 1.11 1.51 3.53
N GLY A 153 1.14 2.51 2.66
CA GLY A 153 1.95 2.51 1.44
C GLY A 153 1.39 1.69 0.29
N ASP A 154 0.29 0.96 0.50
CA ASP A 154 -0.41 0.16 -0.52
C ASP A 154 -1.86 -0.17 -0.13
N LEU A 155 -2.56 0.74 0.53
CA LEU A 155 -3.96 0.52 0.87
C LEU A 155 -4.79 0.42 -0.40
N ALA A 156 -5.41 -0.73 -0.60
CA ALA A 156 -6.24 -1.05 -1.75
C ALA A 156 -7.40 -1.94 -1.31
N PRO A 157 -8.52 -1.98 -2.06
CA PRO A 157 -9.64 -2.86 -1.72
C PRO A 157 -9.27 -4.34 -1.63
N ASP A 158 -8.24 -4.77 -2.35
CA ASP A 158 -7.73 -6.16 -2.30
C ASP A 158 -6.96 -6.47 -1.00
N ASN A 159 -6.48 -5.44 -0.29
CA ASN A 159 -5.74 -5.56 0.98
C ASN A 159 -6.63 -5.31 2.22
N ILE A 160 -7.95 -5.28 2.05
CA ILE A 160 -8.92 -5.14 3.13
C ILE A 160 -9.82 -6.39 3.11
N ILE A 161 -9.83 -7.14 4.19
CA ILE A 161 -10.63 -8.37 4.33
C ILE A 161 -11.78 -8.07 5.30
N VAL A 162 -13.00 -8.37 4.89
CA VAL A 162 -14.23 -8.18 5.68
C VAL A 162 -14.89 -9.54 5.90
N GLY A 163 -15.07 -9.91 7.16
CA GLY A 163 -15.68 -11.18 7.54
C GLY A 163 -16.40 -11.12 8.87
N SER A 164 -16.85 -12.28 9.35
CA SER A 164 -17.58 -12.41 10.61
C SER A 164 -16.74 -12.01 11.83
N GLY A 165 -15.42 -12.17 11.75
CA GLY A 165 -14.46 -11.76 12.78
C GLY A 165 -14.10 -10.26 12.76
N GLY A 166 -14.69 -9.49 11.86
CA GLY A 166 -14.40 -8.06 11.72
C GLY A 166 -13.70 -7.70 10.41
N VAL A 167 -12.96 -6.61 10.45
CA VAL A 167 -12.20 -6.10 9.30
C VAL A 167 -10.71 -6.20 9.59
N PHE A 168 -9.95 -6.73 8.63
CA PHE A 168 -8.50 -6.80 8.68
C PHE A 168 -7.87 -6.07 7.49
N VAL A 169 -6.76 -5.39 7.75
CA VAL A 169 -5.90 -4.80 6.71
C VAL A 169 -4.63 -5.62 6.63
N VAL A 170 -4.28 -6.06 5.42
CA VAL A 170 -3.17 -6.99 5.16
C VAL A 170 -2.13 -6.39 4.21
N ASP A 171 -0.99 -7.07 4.03
CA ASP A 171 0.12 -6.69 3.15
C ASP A 171 0.81 -5.36 3.55
N TRP A 172 1.35 -5.33 4.75
CA TRP A 172 2.04 -4.18 5.35
C TRP A 172 3.51 -4.01 4.92
N LEU A 173 3.99 -4.80 3.94
CA LEU A 173 5.38 -4.74 3.45
C LEU A 173 5.84 -3.31 3.13
N LYS A 174 4.95 -2.48 2.59
CA LYS A 174 5.25 -1.10 2.16
C LYS A 174 5.01 -0.06 3.25
N ALA A 175 4.66 -0.48 4.47
CA ALA A 175 4.38 0.46 5.55
C ALA A 175 5.59 1.36 5.86
N LYS A 176 5.31 2.63 6.09
CA LYS A 176 6.29 3.69 6.37
C LYS A 176 5.75 4.66 7.42
N GLN A 177 6.66 5.40 8.07
CA GLN A 177 6.24 6.61 8.77
C GLN A 177 6.40 7.82 7.86
N GLY A 178 5.38 8.67 7.79
CA GLY A 178 5.44 9.81 6.88
C GLY A 178 4.24 10.73 6.94
N ASN A 179 4.02 11.42 5.84
CA ASN A 179 2.89 12.30 5.65
C ASN A 179 1.67 11.49 5.17
N ALA A 180 0.55 11.59 5.90
CA ALA A 180 -0.70 10.90 5.58
C ALA A 180 -1.19 11.25 4.17
N SER A 181 -1.04 12.51 3.73
CA SER A 181 -1.46 12.93 2.38
C SER A 181 -0.68 12.24 1.26
N ALA A 182 0.58 11.85 1.51
CA ALA A 182 1.35 11.04 0.55
C ALA A 182 0.80 9.61 0.45
N ASP A 183 0.35 9.03 1.57
CA ASP A 183 -0.27 7.70 1.60
C ASP A 183 -1.63 7.70 0.88
N VAL A 184 -2.43 8.75 1.10
CA VAL A 184 -3.71 8.96 0.39
C VAL A 184 -3.49 9.18 -1.10
N ALA A 185 -2.51 10.00 -1.49
CA ALA A 185 -2.15 10.19 -2.90
C ALA A 185 -1.73 8.87 -3.56
N LYS A 186 -1.01 8.01 -2.83
CA LYS A 186 -0.64 6.67 -3.30
C LYS A 186 -1.86 5.78 -3.51
N THR A 187 -2.82 5.77 -2.59
CA THR A 187 -4.08 5.02 -2.71
C THR A 187 -4.91 5.53 -3.89
N TYR A 188 -5.06 6.86 -4.04
CA TYR A 188 -5.71 7.48 -5.19
C TYR A 188 -5.06 7.05 -6.51
N LEU A 189 -3.74 7.14 -6.60
CA LEU A 189 -2.98 6.74 -7.78
C LEU A 189 -3.17 5.26 -8.13
N ASN A 190 -3.17 4.38 -7.13
CA ASN A 190 -3.43 2.94 -7.34
C ASN A 190 -4.82 2.70 -7.94
N LEU A 191 -5.85 3.38 -7.42
CA LEU A 191 -7.21 3.28 -7.99
C LEU A 191 -7.26 3.76 -9.44
N CYS A 192 -6.53 4.83 -9.80
CA CYS A 192 -6.43 5.29 -11.19
C CYS A 192 -5.72 4.27 -12.08
N LEU A 193 -4.63 3.66 -11.60
CA LEU A 193 -3.87 2.62 -12.32
C LEU A 193 -4.69 1.34 -12.55
N ASP A 194 -5.67 1.08 -11.70
CA ASP A 194 -6.63 -0.01 -11.81
C ASP A 194 -7.87 0.36 -12.63
N HIS A 195 -7.82 1.46 -13.39
CA HIS A 195 -8.94 1.98 -14.21
C HIS A 195 -10.22 2.31 -13.39
N ARG A 196 -10.06 2.66 -12.11
CA ARG A 196 -11.16 3.02 -11.18
C ARG A 196 -11.17 4.51 -10.86
N THR A 197 -11.01 5.37 -11.87
CA THR A 197 -10.84 6.83 -11.71
C THR A 197 -12.02 7.47 -10.97
N GLU A 198 -13.26 7.06 -11.25
CA GLU A 198 -14.44 7.54 -10.52
C GLU A 198 -14.36 7.20 -9.02
N SER A 199 -13.96 5.97 -8.69
CA SER A 199 -13.75 5.56 -7.29
C SER A 199 -12.59 6.32 -6.63
N ALA A 200 -11.54 6.65 -7.40
CA ALA A 200 -10.41 7.44 -6.91
C ALA A 200 -10.84 8.86 -6.51
N GLU A 201 -11.59 9.54 -7.38
CA GLU A 201 -12.10 10.89 -7.10
C GLU A 201 -13.05 10.89 -5.90
N LYS A 202 -13.94 9.89 -5.82
CA LYS A 202 -14.86 9.76 -4.70
C LYS A 202 -14.13 9.46 -3.39
N TYR A 203 -13.14 8.56 -3.41
CA TYR A 203 -12.28 8.27 -2.26
C TYR A 203 -11.56 9.54 -1.76
N LEU A 204 -10.94 10.30 -2.69
CA LEU A 204 -10.25 11.53 -2.34
C LEU A 204 -11.20 12.56 -1.71
N LYS A 205 -12.38 12.76 -2.31
CA LYS A 205 -13.40 13.66 -1.79
C LYS A 205 -13.82 13.27 -0.37
N LEU A 206 -14.17 12.00 -0.15
CA LEU A 206 -14.58 11.47 1.15
C LEU A 206 -13.47 11.64 2.22
N TYR A 207 -12.21 11.38 1.84
CA TYR A 207 -11.08 11.57 2.76
C TYR A 207 -10.92 13.03 3.14
N CYS A 208 -10.97 13.96 2.18
CA CYS A 208 -10.85 15.40 2.42
C CYS A 208 -11.96 15.91 3.34
N GLU A 209 -13.21 15.51 3.09
CA GLU A 209 -14.36 15.89 3.91
C GLU A 209 -14.21 15.43 5.37
N ARG A 210 -13.72 14.21 5.60
CA ARG A 210 -13.59 13.62 6.95
C ARG A 210 -12.33 14.06 7.69
N SER A 211 -11.22 14.30 6.97
CA SER A 211 -9.95 14.73 7.57
C SER A 211 -9.77 16.23 7.67
N ASN A 212 -10.65 17.01 7.03
CA ASN A 212 -10.49 18.44 6.80
C ASN A 212 -9.15 18.78 6.11
N THR A 213 -8.68 17.89 5.22
CA THR A 213 -7.44 18.09 4.46
C THR A 213 -7.78 18.62 3.07
N ASP A 214 -7.01 19.62 2.61
CA ASP A 214 -7.18 20.19 1.27
C ASP A 214 -6.81 19.19 0.17
N ALA A 215 -7.66 19.03 -0.83
CA ALA A 215 -7.44 18.11 -1.95
C ALA A 215 -6.24 18.55 -2.80
N GLY A 216 -6.00 19.86 -2.95
CA GLY A 216 -4.84 20.39 -3.65
C GLY A 216 -3.53 19.96 -2.99
N TYR A 217 -3.49 20.01 -1.66
CA TYR A 217 -2.32 19.54 -0.90
C TYR A 217 -2.06 18.02 -1.09
N ILE A 218 -3.11 17.19 -1.12
CA ILE A 218 -2.93 15.76 -1.42
C ILE A 218 -2.42 15.58 -2.84
N ARG A 219 -2.95 16.33 -3.81
CA ARG A 219 -2.52 16.26 -5.21
C ARG A 219 -1.08 16.70 -5.44
N GLU A 220 -0.51 17.56 -4.60
CA GLU A 220 0.92 17.91 -4.65
C GLU A 220 1.83 16.68 -4.42
N TRP A 221 1.36 15.63 -3.76
CA TRP A 221 2.10 14.40 -3.59
C TRP A 221 2.06 13.46 -4.81
N LEU A 222 1.10 13.64 -5.74
CA LEU A 222 0.91 12.72 -6.88
C LEU A 222 2.15 12.57 -7.76
N PRO A 223 2.83 13.65 -8.21
CA PRO A 223 4.05 13.51 -9.02
C PRO A 223 5.14 12.71 -8.31
N ILE A 224 5.31 12.94 -7.01
CA ILE A 224 6.31 12.30 -6.17
C ILE A 224 6.03 10.80 -6.02
N VAL A 225 4.79 10.43 -5.67
CA VAL A 225 4.41 9.01 -5.48
C VAL A 225 4.30 8.27 -6.82
N ALA A 226 3.98 8.97 -7.92
CA ALA A 226 3.99 8.41 -9.26
C ALA A 226 5.41 8.06 -9.70
N ALA A 227 6.35 8.98 -9.53
CA ALA A 227 7.77 8.74 -9.83
C ALA A 227 8.31 7.55 -9.04
N ALA A 228 8.05 7.47 -7.74
CA ALA A 228 8.49 6.34 -6.91
C ALA A 228 7.93 4.98 -7.35
N GLN A 229 6.83 4.95 -8.12
CA GLN A 229 6.23 3.73 -8.65
C GLN A 229 6.69 3.36 -10.06
N LEU A 230 7.26 4.31 -10.82
CA LEU A 230 7.52 4.16 -12.24
C LEU A 230 8.38 2.93 -12.58
N LYS A 231 9.40 2.65 -11.75
CA LYS A 231 10.32 1.52 -11.93
C LYS A 231 9.62 0.14 -11.87
N PHE A 232 8.53 0.03 -11.12
CA PHE A 232 7.91 -1.26 -10.76
C PHE A 232 6.63 -1.55 -11.53
N LYS A 233 6.25 -0.68 -12.49
CA LYS A 233 4.97 -0.80 -13.18
C LYS A 233 5.10 -1.32 -14.59
N LYS A 234 4.02 -1.96 -15.06
CA LYS A 234 3.91 -2.47 -16.42
C LYS A 234 3.92 -1.33 -17.46
N PRO A 235 4.26 -1.60 -18.72
CA PRO A 235 4.33 -0.57 -19.75
C PRO A 235 3.03 0.25 -19.91
N ASP A 236 1.88 -0.39 -19.84
CA ASP A 236 0.55 0.24 -19.93
C ASP A 236 0.26 1.22 -18.78
N GLN A 237 0.82 0.96 -17.60
CA GLN A 237 0.68 1.84 -16.43
C GLN A 237 1.70 2.99 -16.43
N ARG A 238 2.80 2.85 -17.17
CA ARG A 238 3.88 3.86 -17.19
C ARG A 238 3.44 5.16 -17.83
N GLU A 239 2.64 5.12 -18.88
CA GLU A 239 2.12 6.32 -19.54
C GLU A 239 1.32 7.18 -18.56
N LEU A 240 0.40 6.56 -17.81
CA LEU A 240 -0.37 7.26 -16.79
C LEU A 240 0.52 7.82 -15.67
N LEU A 241 1.53 7.07 -15.24
CA LEU A 241 2.48 7.55 -14.23
C LEU A 241 3.28 8.76 -14.72
N LEU A 242 3.74 8.74 -15.98
CA LEU A 242 4.44 9.88 -16.58
C LEU A 242 3.53 11.10 -16.66
N ALA A 243 2.25 10.93 -17.03
CA ALA A 243 1.29 12.03 -17.02
C ALA A 243 1.11 12.65 -15.63
N PHE A 244 1.11 11.85 -14.55
CA PHE A 244 1.08 12.39 -13.18
C PHE A 244 2.39 13.09 -12.79
N ILE A 245 3.54 12.61 -13.26
CA ILE A 245 4.86 13.24 -13.02
C ILE A 245 4.91 14.62 -13.66
N ASP A 246 4.38 14.76 -14.88
CA ASP A 246 4.38 16.02 -15.64
C ASP A 246 3.42 17.08 -15.09
N MET A 247 2.50 16.70 -14.19
CA MET A 247 1.63 17.67 -13.50
C MET A 247 2.38 18.69 -12.64
N THR A 248 3.68 18.49 -12.38
CA THR A 248 4.53 19.48 -11.70
C THR A 248 4.73 20.74 -12.53
N ASP A 249 4.66 20.66 -13.86
CA ASP A 249 4.97 21.76 -14.78
C ASP A 249 3.84 22.81 -14.91
N ILE A 250 2.64 22.49 -14.42
CA ILE A 250 1.43 23.32 -14.61
C ILE A 250 1.29 24.44 -13.56
N ARG A 251 2.16 24.48 -12.53
CA ARG A 251 2.04 25.41 -11.38
C ARG A 251 3.20 26.40 -11.22
N ASN A 252 3.96 26.66 -12.30
CA ASN A 252 4.96 27.75 -12.35
C ASN A 252 4.42 28.98 -13.08
#